data_d6da14692c9835493531a50165f59d1d
#
_entry.id   d6da14692c9835493531a50165f59d1d
#
_cell.length_a   1.000
_cell.length_b   1.000
_cell.length_c   1.000
_cell.angle_alpha   90.00
_cell.angle_beta   90.00
_cell.angle_gamma   90.00
#
_symmetry.space_group_name_H-M   'P 1'
#
loop_
_entity.id
_entity.type
_entity.pdbx_description
1 polymer ?
#
loop_
_entity_poly.entity_id
_entity_poly.type
_entity_poly.pdbx_seq_one_letter_code
_entity_poly.pdbx_strand_id
1 'polypeptide(L)'
;MPNSLEKPVVDSASRAQDERRVYPRYSLSADAEIVESKSRTKMSARVSDLSRMGCYAEMMSPFPLGAQVKIRIMKNKKPFLAQASVAYCAEGMGMGLKFAALEPEQVLMLEKWLRELSGASPPDDDSSEENSLGTISETSSNESSYVLNEVIIALMRKGILTDGEGKAMLHKLAH
;
A
#
# COMPACT_ATOMS: atom_id res chain seq x y z
N MET A 1 -30.61 -28.37 -34.53
CA MET A 1 -29.37 -27.79 -34.08
C MET A 1 -29.59 -26.35 -33.71
N PRO A 2 -29.68 -25.95 -32.46
CA PRO A 2 -29.37 -24.58 -32.07
C PRO A 2 -28.16 -24.59 -31.14
N ASN A 3 -27.16 -23.79 -31.53
CA ASN A 3 -25.91 -23.55 -30.84
C ASN A 3 -26.15 -22.48 -29.77
N SER A 4 -26.28 -22.90 -28.51
CA SER A 4 -26.33 -21.96 -27.38
C SER A 4 -24.91 -21.54 -26.99
N LEU A 5 -24.52 -20.35 -27.45
CA LEU A 5 -23.36 -19.61 -26.92
C LEU A 5 -23.71 -19.08 -25.53
N GLU A 6 -23.38 -19.83 -24.50
CA GLU A 6 -23.34 -19.31 -23.13
C GLU A 6 -22.25 -18.24 -23.01
N LYS A 7 -22.68 -17.01 -22.87
CA LYS A 7 -21.81 -15.91 -22.44
C LYS A 7 -21.39 -16.16 -20.99
N PRO A 8 -20.10 -15.99 -20.63
CA PRO A 8 -19.70 -16.07 -19.25
C PRO A 8 -20.40 -14.98 -18.43
N VAL A 9 -21.16 -15.41 -17.43
CA VAL A 9 -21.75 -14.54 -16.42
C VAL A 9 -20.60 -13.98 -15.58
N VAL A 10 -20.12 -12.81 -15.91
CA VAL A 10 -19.18 -12.05 -15.06
C VAL A 10 -19.94 -11.67 -13.79
N ASP A 11 -19.46 -12.24 -12.70
CA ASP A 11 -20.01 -12.14 -11.36
C ASP A 11 -20.19 -10.68 -10.93
N SER A 12 -21.44 -10.23 -10.91
CA SER A 12 -21.82 -8.89 -10.47
C SER A 12 -21.53 -8.61 -8.99
N ALA A 13 -21.31 -9.66 -8.19
CA ALA A 13 -20.93 -9.54 -6.78
C ALA A 13 -19.49 -9.03 -6.61
N SER A 14 -18.60 -9.35 -7.54
CA SER A 14 -17.21 -8.88 -7.52
C SER A 14 -17.11 -7.36 -7.79
N ARG A 15 -17.93 -6.81 -8.68
CA ARG A 15 -17.97 -5.37 -8.99
C ARG A 15 -18.51 -4.52 -7.84
N ALA A 16 -19.53 -4.99 -7.13
CA ALA A 16 -20.14 -4.27 -6.00
C ALA A 16 -19.23 -4.19 -4.77
N GLN A 17 -18.24 -5.08 -4.65
CA GLN A 17 -17.24 -5.04 -3.58
C GLN A 17 -16.10 -4.06 -3.89
N ASP A 18 -15.83 -3.79 -5.15
CA ASP A 18 -14.74 -2.89 -5.56
C ASP A 18 -15.12 -1.40 -5.39
N GLU A 19 -16.39 -1.05 -5.57
CA GLU A 19 -16.91 0.31 -5.37
C GLU A 19 -16.88 0.81 -3.91
N ARG A 20 -16.80 -0.09 -2.92
CA ARG A 20 -16.68 0.24 -1.49
C ARG A 20 -15.24 0.44 -1.01
N ARG A 21 -14.26 0.17 -1.87
CA ARG A 21 -12.85 0.20 -1.51
C ARG A 21 -12.24 1.56 -1.77
N VAL A 22 -11.77 2.19 -0.72
CA VAL A 22 -11.09 3.51 -0.80
C VAL A 22 -9.73 3.41 -1.50
N TYR A 23 -9.10 2.22 -1.50
CA TYR A 23 -7.77 1.99 -2.08
C TYR A 23 -7.77 0.79 -3.02
N PRO A 24 -7.16 0.92 -4.21
CA PRO A 24 -7.03 -0.18 -5.15
C PRO A 24 -6.13 -1.30 -4.58
N ARG A 25 -6.37 -2.51 -5.04
CA ARG A 25 -5.54 -3.68 -4.76
C ARG A 25 -4.87 -4.13 -6.03
N TYR A 26 -3.61 -4.48 -5.92
CA TYR A 26 -2.79 -4.94 -7.01
C TYR A 26 -2.36 -6.37 -6.77
N SER A 27 -2.42 -7.21 -7.80
CA SER A 27 -1.93 -8.58 -7.73
C SER A 27 -0.43 -8.59 -7.46
N LEU A 28 -0.04 -9.33 -6.45
CA LEU A 28 1.36 -9.52 -6.05
C LEU A 28 1.58 -10.99 -5.74
N SER A 29 2.57 -11.60 -6.36
CA SER A 29 3.01 -12.94 -5.99
C SER A 29 4.35 -12.83 -5.26
N ALA A 30 4.30 -12.89 -3.92
CA ALA A 30 5.47 -12.76 -3.07
C ALA A 30 5.39 -13.69 -1.87
N ASP A 31 6.54 -14.23 -1.45
CA ASP A 31 6.62 -15.02 -0.23
C ASP A 31 6.56 -14.12 0.99
N ALA A 32 5.88 -14.57 2.02
CA ALA A 32 5.77 -13.88 3.28
C ALA A 32 5.95 -14.81 4.47
N GLU A 33 6.47 -14.22 5.52
CA GLU A 33 6.58 -14.81 6.84
C GLU A 33 5.70 -14.02 7.79
N ILE A 34 4.85 -14.70 8.53
CA ILE A 34 3.91 -14.09 9.44
C ILE A 34 4.12 -14.65 10.83
N VAL A 35 4.28 -13.77 11.81
CA VAL A 35 4.48 -14.13 13.22
C VAL A 35 3.35 -13.54 14.05
N GLU A 36 2.59 -14.38 14.74
CA GLU A 36 1.59 -13.90 15.68
C GLU A 36 2.26 -13.34 16.95
N SER A 37 1.79 -12.18 17.39
CA SER A 37 2.43 -11.43 18.47
C SER A 37 2.30 -12.10 19.84
N LYS A 38 1.21 -12.82 20.11
CA LYS A 38 0.95 -13.48 21.41
C LYS A 38 1.66 -14.82 21.53
N SER A 39 1.37 -15.74 20.60
CA SER A 39 1.90 -17.11 20.63
C SER A 39 3.32 -17.23 20.11
N ARG A 40 3.83 -16.18 19.43
CA ARG A 40 5.09 -16.22 18.69
C ARG A 40 5.10 -17.28 17.58
N THR A 41 3.96 -17.81 17.22
CA THR A 41 3.82 -18.77 16.14
C THR A 41 4.19 -18.12 14.82
N LYS A 42 5.11 -18.75 14.11
CA LYS A 42 5.63 -18.32 12.81
C LYS A 42 5.07 -19.21 11.72
N MET A 43 4.55 -18.61 10.66
CA MET A 43 3.99 -19.32 9.52
C MET A 43 4.46 -18.68 8.22
N SER A 44 4.66 -19.52 7.21
CA SER A 44 4.91 -19.08 5.83
C SER A 44 3.58 -18.93 5.10
N ALA A 45 3.49 -17.90 4.28
CA ALA A 45 2.33 -17.60 3.46
C ALA A 45 2.78 -17.04 2.11
N ARG A 46 1.86 -16.96 1.15
CA ARG A 46 2.06 -16.27 -0.11
C ARG A 46 1.12 -15.07 -0.17
N VAL A 47 1.66 -13.90 -0.41
CA VAL A 47 0.85 -12.71 -0.64
C VAL A 47 0.39 -12.70 -2.09
N SER A 48 -0.93 -12.64 -2.31
CA SER A 48 -1.53 -12.64 -3.65
C SER A 48 -2.09 -11.28 -4.05
N ASP A 49 -2.39 -10.41 -3.09
CA ASP A 49 -2.73 -9.02 -3.37
C ASP A 49 -2.15 -8.05 -2.33
N LEU A 50 -1.93 -6.82 -2.76
CA LEU A 50 -1.37 -5.75 -1.96
C LEU A 50 -2.12 -4.45 -2.22
N SER A 51 -2.38 -3.70 -1.16
CA SER A 51 -2.94 -2.35 -1.20
C SER A 51 -2.23 -1.44 -0.21
N ARG A 52 -2.53 -0.15 -0.24
CA ARG A 52 -1.98 0.82 0.73
C ARG A 52 -2.33 0.47 2.19
N MET A 53 -3.45 -0.22 2.43
CA MET A 53 -3.96 -0.49 3.78
C MET A 53 -3.74 -1.92 4.25
N GLY A 54 -3.26 -2.81 3.39
CA GLY A 54 -3.13 -4.22 3.75
C GLY A 54 -2.84 -5.13 2.58
N CYS A 55 -2.84 -6.42 2.84
CA CYS A 55 -2.61 -7.46 1.84
C CYS A 55 -3.48 -8.70 2.13
N TYR A 56 -3.57 -9.58 1.14
CA TYR A 56 -4.13 -10.92 1.33
C TYR A 56 -3.00 -11.94 1.34
N ALA A 57 -2.99 -12.80 2.36
CA ALA A 57 -2.00 -13.85 2.54
C ALA A 57 -2.67 -15.22 2.41
N GLU A 58 -2.29 -15.97 1.39
CA GLU A 58 -2.75 -17.35 1.15
C GLU A 58 -2.01 -18.31 2.08
N MET A 59 -2.76 -19.11 2.82
CA MET A 59 -2.25 -20.12 3.73
C MET A 59 -3.35 -21.10 4.15
N MET A 60 -2.97 -22.33 4.49
CA MET A 60 -3.94 -23.37 4.88
C MET A 60 -4.58 -23.11 6.24
N SER A 61 -3.80 -22.60 7.19
CA SER A 61 -4.24 -22.40 8.57
C SER A 61 -4.05 -20.94 8.97
N PRO A 62 -5.01 -20.06 8.65
CA PRO A 62 -4.92 -18.63 8.98
C PRO A 62 -5.04 -18.40 10.49
N PHE A 63 -4.43 -17.32 10.97
CA PHE A 63 -4.65 -16.85 12.33
C PHE A 63 -6.09 -16.33 12.51
N PRO A 64 -6.63 -16.39 13.73
CA PRO A 64 -8.01 -15.97 13.98
C PRO A 64 -8.21 -14.46 13.76
N LEU A 65 -9.45 -14.09 13.45
CA LEU A 65 -9.87 -12.70 13.28
C LEU A 65 -9.43 -11.84 14.47
N GLY A 66 -8.87 -10.68 14.19
CA GLY A 66 -8.38 -9.74 15.21
C GLY A 66 -6.98 -10.05 15.76
N ALA A 67 -6.37 -11.19 15.40
CA ALA A 67 -5.02 -11.51 15.83
C ALA A 67 -4.03 -10.43 15.35
N GLN A 68 -3.11 -10.04 16.23
CA GLN A 68 -2.03 -9.11 15.92
C GLN A 68 -0.83 -9.90 15.40
N VAL A 69 -0.34 -9.51 14.24
CA VAL A 69 0.74 -10.22 13.56
C VAL A 69 1.81 -9.24 13.09
N LYS A 70 3.02 -9.74 12.95
CA LYS A 70 4.09 -9.09 12.20
C LYS A 70 4.24 -9.83 10.89
N ILE A 71 4.18 -9.12 9.77
CA ILE A 71 4.38 -9.69 8.44
C ILE A 71 5.70 -9.19 7.85
N ARG A 72 6.40 -10.10 7.20
CA ARG A 72 7.58 -9.83 6.40
C ARG A 72 7.33 -10.35 4.98
N ILE A 73 7.18 -9.45 4.02
CA ILE A 73 6.97 -9.79 2.60
C ILE A 73 8.30 -9.63 1.87
N MET A 74 8.66 -10.61 1.05
CA MET A 74 9.91 -10.58 0.28
C MET A 74 9.61 -10.32 -1.20
N LYS A 75 10.05 -9.17 -1.72
CA LYS A 75 10.00 -8.83 -3.15
C LYS A 75 11.39 -8.36 -3.59
N ASN A 76 11.94 -8.97 -4.65
CA ASN A 76 13.24 -8.60 -5.21
C ASN A 76 14.38 -8.52 -4.16
N LYS A 77 14.42 -9.50 -3.26
CA LYS A 77 15.41 -9.59 -2.14
C LYS A 77 15.31 -8.46 -1.11
N LYS A 78 14.32 -7.57 -1.21
CA LYS A 78 14.07 -6.52 -0.22
C LYS A 78 12.89 -6.91 0.66
N PRO A 79 13.05 -6.93 2.00
CA PRO A 79 11.96 -7.23 2.91
C PRO A 79 11.12 -5.98 3.19
N PHE A 80 9.81 -6.10 3.05
CA PHE A 80 8.84 -5.17 3.60
C PHE A 80 8.35 -5.71 4.94
N LEU A 81 8.38 -4.89 5.97
CA LEU A 81 8.01 -5.26 7.34
C LEU A 81 6.82 -4.41 7.79
N ALA A 82 5.79 -5.06 8.32
CA ALA A 82 4.64 -4.37 8.86
C ALA A 82 4.08 -5.07 10.09
N GLN A 83 3.51 -4.28 11.00
CA GLN A 83 2.56 -4.79 11.98
C GLN A 83 1.18 -4.76 11.34
N ALA A 84 0.38 -5.79 11.58
CA ALA A 84 -0.94 -5.91 11.01
C ALA A 84 -1.91 -6.61 11.97
N SER A 85 -3.19 -6.46 11.71
CA SER A 85 -4.25 -7.24 12.34
C SER A 85 -4.99 -8.07 11.29
N VAL A 86 -5.42 -9.26 11.68
CA VAL A 86 -6.26 -10.10 10.84
C VAL A 86 -7.65 -9.47 10.75
N ALA A 87 -7.99 -8.95 9.58
CA ALA A 87 -9.28 -8.32 9.30
C ALA A 87 -10.32 -9.28 8.72
N TYR A 88 -9.86 -10.36 8.14
CA TYR A 88 -10.68 -11.43 7.56
C TYR A 88 -9.88 -12.72 7.56
N CYS A 89 -10.53 -13.86 7.77
CA CYS A 89 -9.91 -15.18 7.65
C CYS A 89 -10.88 -16.17 7.00
N ALA A 90 -10.34 -17.04 6.15
CA ALA A 90 -11.04 -18.17 5.55
C ALA A 90 -10.15 -19.40 5.67
N GLU A 91 -10.61 -20.41 6.40
CA GLU A 91 -9.87 -21.65 6.61
C GLU A 91 -9.60 -22.35 5.27
N GLY A 92 -8.38 -22.82 5.09
CA GLY A 92 -7.95 -23.46 3.84
C GLY A 92 -7.67 -22.50 2.67
N MET A 93 -7.95 -21.19 2.83
CA MET A 93 -7.75 -20.19 1.77
C MET A 93 -6.75 -19.11 2.14
N GLY A 94 -6.85 -18.58 3.36
CA GLY A 94 -5.94 -17.54 3.82
C GLY A 94 -6.61 -16.45 4.67
N MET A 95 -5.94 -15.32 4.78
CA MET A 95 -6.41 -14.21 5.59
C MET A 95 -6.09 -12.84 4.96
N GLY A 96 -7.01 -11.90 5.15
CA GLY A 96 -6.82 -10.49 4.86
C GLY A 96 -6.17 -9.79 6.05
N LEU A 97 -5.08 -9.11 5.82
CA LEU A 97 -4.32 -8.36 6.80
C LEU A 97 -4.51 -6.86 6.59
N LYS A 98 -4.83 -6.16 7.66
CA LYS A 98 -4.86 -4.70 7.69
C LYS A 98 -3.58 -4.20 8.38
N PHE A 99 -2.78 -3.40 7.68
CA PHE A 99 -1.59 -2.81 8.24
C PHE A 99 -1.94 -1.83 9.37
N ALA A 100 -1.14 -1.85 10.43
CA ALA A 100 -1.13 -0.83 11.47
C ALA A 100 -0.24 0.35 11.04
N ALA A 101 0.23 1.13 11.99
CA ALA A 101 1.18 2.20 11.70
C ALA A 101 2.47 1.60 11.09
N LEU A 102 2.85 2.11 9.91
CA LEU A 102 4.07 1.73 9.21
C LEU A 102 5.17 2.74 9.54
N GLU A 103 6.38 2.26 9.66
CA GLU A 103 7.57 3.11 9.72
C GLU A 103 7.73 3.89 8.40
N PRO A 104 8.25 5.12 8.41
CA PRO A 104 8.37 5.96 7.20
C PRO A 104 9.06 5.26 6.03
N GLU A 105 10.13 4.51 6.28
CA GLU A 105 10.82 3.72 5.25
C GLU A 105 9.95 2.64 4.62
N GLN A 106 9.09 2.01 5.43
CA GLN A 106 8.15 0.99 4.95
C GLN A 106 7.02 1.61 4.14
N VAL A 107 6.58 2.82 4.48
CA VAL A 107 5.60 3.57 3.69
C VAL A 107 6.16 3.85 2.30
N LEU A 108 7.38 4.39 2.20
CA LEU A 108 8.04 4.67 0.92
C LEU A 108 8.23 3.41 0.08
N MET A 109 8.63 2.30 0.71
CA MET A 109 8.78 1.02 0.04
C MET A 109 7.44 0.50 -0.50
N LEU A 110 6.38 0.58 0.31
CA LEU A 110 5.04 0.18 -0.09
C LEU A 110 4.53 0.99 -1.27
N GLU A 111 4.68 2.31 -1.24
CA GLU A 111 4.27 3.21 -2.32
C GLU A 111 5.04 2.93 -3.62
N LYS A 112 6.35 2.67 -3.52
CA LYS A 112 7.15 2.24 -4.66
C LYS A 112 6.62 0.93 -5.26
N TRP A 113 6.33 -0.08 -4.45
CA TRP A 113 5.77 -1.35 -4.92
C TRP A 113 4.40 -1.19 -5.55
N LEU A 114 3.52 -0.39 -4.94
CA LEU A 114 2.17 -0.14 -5.50
C LEU A 114 2.25 0.58 -6.84
N ARG A 115 3.17 1.53 -7.00
CA ARG A 115 3.44 2.22 -8.28
C ARG A 115 3.94 1.24 -9.35
N GLU A 116 4.89 0.38 -9.02
CA GLU A 116 5.38 -0.66 -9.92
C GLU A 116 4.25 -1.62 -10.35
N LEU A 117 3.39 -2.02 -9.41
CA LEU A 117 2.28 -2.94 -9.67
C LEU A 117 1.13 -2.28 -10.45
N SER A 118 0.95 -0.97 -10.35
CA SER A 118 -0.06 -0.22 -11.10
C SER A 118 0.31 -0.01 -12.57
N GLY A 119 1.52 -0.40 -12.98
CA GLY A 119 2.02 -0.15 -14.33
C GLY A 119 2.41 1.31 -14.60
N ALA A 120 2.41 2.16 -13.58
CA ALA A 120 2.98 3.49 -13.68
C ALA A 120 4.51 3.35 -13.75
N SER A 121 5.09 3.69 -14.90
CA SER A 121 6.55 3.68 -15.06
C SER A 121 7.20 4.52 -13.98
N PRO A 122 8.31 4.04 -13.36
CA PRO A 122 9.07 4.87 -12.45
C PRO A 122 9.64 6.06 -13.23
N PRO A 123 9.76 7.25 -12.64
CA PRO A 123 10.75 8.19 -13.13
C PRO A 123 12.10 7.48 -13.03
N ASP A 124 12.84 7.47 -14.11
CA ASP A 124 14.13 6.81 -14.23
C ASP A 124 15.07 7.28 -13.12
N ASP A 125 15.26 6.42 -12.12
CA ASP A 125 16.28 6.59 -11.09
C ASP A 125 17.49 5.74 -11.52
N ASP A 126 18.14 6.22 -12.60
CA ASP A 126 19.46 5.76 -13.02
C ASP A 126 20.51 6.56 -12.24
N SER A 127 20.79 6.13 -11.02
CA SER A 127 21.95 6.62 -10.28
C SER A 127 23.18 5.80 -10.67
N SER A 128 23.71 6.07 -11.86
CA SER A 128 25.13 5.90 -12.18
C SER A 128 25.80 7.25 -11.96
N GLU A 129 26.67 7.34 -10.97
CA GLU A 129 27.57 8.47 -10.80
C GLU A 129 28.40 8.68 -12.05
N GLU A 130 28.26 9.84 -12.72
CA GLU A 130 29.38 10.62 -13.27
C GLU A 130 28.90 12.01 -13.71
N ASN A 131 29.34 12.96 -12.94
CA ASN A 131 29.76 14.32 -13.22
C ASN A 131 29.44 14.90 -14.62
N SER A 132 28.47 15.83 -14.69
CA SER A 132 28.52 16.94 -15.65
C SER A 132 27.59 18.07 -15.21
N LEU A 133 28.19 19.24 -15.07
CA LEU A 133 27.50 20.53 -14.89
C LEU A 133 26.53 20.79 -16.05
N GLY A 134 25.34 21.26 -15.69
CA GLY A 134 24.59 22.13 -16.60
C GLY A 134 23.18 21.75 -16.88
N THR A 135 22.31 22.61 -16.44
CA THR A 135 20.97 22.93 -16.91
C THR A 135 19.85 22.56 -15.95
N ILE A 136 19.44 23.56 -15.21
CA ILE A 136 18.23 23.64 -14.40
C ILE A 136 17.03 23.55 -15.35
N SER A 137 16.22 22.49 -15.25
CA SER A 137 14.90 22.43 -15.86
C SER A 137 13.84 22.21 -14.78
N GLU A 138 12.97 23.19 -14.71
CA GLU A 138 11.84 23.35 -13.80
C GLU A 138 10.82 22.21 -13.94
N THR A 139 10.86 21.22 -13.05
CA THR A 139 9.73 20.27 -12.86
C THR A 139 9.60 19.81 -11.40
N SER A 140 10.29 20.49 -10.47
CA SER A 140 10.34 20.10 -9.04
C SER A 140 9.28 20.81 -8.16
N SER A 141 8.41 21.64 -8.71
CA SER A 141 7.50 22.48 -7.91
C SER A 141 6.22 21.80 -7.44
N ASN A 142 5.74 20.75 -8.12
CA ASN A 142 4.47 20.12 -7.76
C ASN A 142 4.60 19.07 -6.63
N GLU A 143 5.68 18.32 -6.56
CA GLU A 143 5.86 17.32 -5.49
C GLU A 143 6.15 17.97 -4.13
N SER A 144 6.94 19.04 -4.11
CA SER A 144 7.22 19.80 -2.89
C SER A 144 5.95 20.44 -2.30
N SER A 145 5.04 20.92 -3.14
CA SER A 145 3.77 21.50 -2.71
C SER A 145 2.84 20.45 -2.07
N TYR A 146 2.81 19.23 -2.56
CA TYR A 146 2.01 18.15 -1.97
C TYR A 146 2.50 17.75 -0.59
N VAL A 147 3.80 17.60 -0.41
CA VAL A 147 4.40 17.24 0.88
C VAL A 147 4.18 18.35 1.91
N LEU A 148 4.33 19.61 1.51
CA LEU A 148 4.06 20.74 2.40
C LEU A 148 2.59 20.84 2.81
N ASN A 149 1.66 20.60 1.90
CA ASN A 149 0.23 20.57 2.19
C ASN A 149 -0.13 19.48 3.22
N GLU A 150 0.41 18.28 3.06
CA GLU A 150 0.21 17.17 4.01
C GLU A 150 0.77 17.50 5.40
N VAL A 151 1.95 18.12 5.46
CA VAL A 151 2.57 18.55 6.73
C VAL A 151 1.74 19.62 7.42
N ILE A 152 1.25 20.64 6.71
CA ILE A 152 0.39 21.68 7.27
C ILE A 152 -0.89 21.09 7.85
N ILE A 153 -1.56 20.19 7.11
CA ILE A 153 -2.78 19.51 7.57
C ILE A 153 -2.50 18.65 8.82
N ALA A 154 -1.36 17.96 8.86
CA ALA A 154 -0.97 17.17 10.03
C ALA A 154 -0.70 18.03 11.27
N LEU A 155 -0.09 19.20 11.09
CA LEU A 155 0.17 20.16 12.18
C LEU A 155 -1.13 20.79 12.70
N MET A 156 -2.10 21.09 11.82
CA MET A 156 -3.44 21.53 12.20
C MET A 156 -4.18 20.44 13.01
N ARG A 157 -4.12 19.18 12.57
CA ARG A 157 -4.74 18.06 13.32
C ARG A 157 -4.13 17.83 14.70
N LYS A 158 -2.85 18.10 14.86
CA LYS A 158 -2.14 18.00 16.15
C LYS A 158 -2.34 19.23 17.05
N GLY A 159 -3.06 20.26 16.59
CA GLY A 159 -3.28 21.47 17.34
C GLY A 159 -2.02 22.35 17.50
N ILE A 160 -0.99 22.11 16.70
CA ILE A 160 0.25 22.89 16.70
C ILE A 160 0.10 24.15 15.84
N LEU A 161 -0.74 24.09 14.79
CA LEU A 161 -1.16 25.23 13.98
C LEU A 161 -2.65 25.49 14.16
N THR A 162 -3.02 26.75 14.29
CA THR A 162 -4.43 27.15 14.29
C THR A 162 -5.01 27.04 12.87
N ASP A 163 -6.35 26.91 12.79
CA ASP A 163 -7.07 26.78 11.51
C ASP A 163 -6.81 27.99 10.58
N GLY A 164 -6.64 29.19 11.15
CA GLY A 164 -6.33 30.40 10.41
C GLY A 164 -4.91 30.43 9.84
N GLU A 165 -3.92 30.00 10.62
CA GLU A 165 -2.52 29.94 10.20
C GLU A 165 -2.30 28.86 9.13
N GLY A 166 -2.92 27.68 9.32
CA GLY A 166 -2.85 26.60 8.34
C GLY A 166 -3.44 27.00 6.99
N LYS A 167 -4.63 27.61 6.97
CA LYS A 167 -5.26 28.12 5.74
C LYS A 167 -4.44 29.21 5.05
N ALA A 168 -3.83 30.12 5.81
CA ALA A 168 -2.98 31.16 5.24
C ALA A 168 -1.70 30.60 4.59
N MET A 169 -1.12 29.54 5.16
CA MET A 169 0.03 28.84 4.57
C MET A 169 -0.36 28.07 3.31
N LEU A 170 -1.48 27.35 3.33
CA LEU A 170 -2.00 26.63 2.16
C LEU A 170 -2.29 27.57 0.99
N HIS A 171 -2.83 28.77 1.26
CA HIS A 171 -3.10 29.78 0.23
C HIS A 171 -1.82 30.36 -0.40
N LYS A 172 -0.74 30.48 0.38
CA LYS A 172 0.57 30.92 -0.14
C LYS A 172 1.28 29.90 -1.00
N LEU A 173 0.97 28.61 -0.82
CA LEU A 173 1.55 27.52 -1.62
C LEU A 173 0.80 27.27 -2.93
N ALA A 174 -0.40 27.83 -3.08
CA ALA A 174 -1.23 27.71 -4.27
C ALA A 174 -0.97 28.80 -5.33
N HIS A 175 -0.06 29.73 -5.05
CA HIS A 175 0.41 30.78 -5.94
C HIS A 175 1.91 30.67 -6.17
#